data_b00cfde44b2629ae7fa190835d619391
#
_entry.id   b00cfde44b2629ae7fa190835d619391
#
_cell.length_a   1.000
_cell.length_b   1.000
_cell.length_c   1.000
_cell.angle_alpha   90.00
_cell.angle_beta   90.00
_cell.angle_gamma   90.00
#
_symmetry.space_group_name_H-M   'P 1'
#
loop_
_entity.id
_entity.type
_entity.pdbx_description
1 polymer ?
#
loop_
_entity_poly.entity_id
_entity_poly.type
_entity_poly.pdbx_seq_one_letter_code
_entity_poly.pdbx_strand_id
1 'polypeptide(L)'
;STAPGGRVRFKDILRLFENRLHLAPIFRRRLVEVPFGLDYPYWVEAEDFDLEFHVRHIALPQPGDWRQLCIQVARLHARILDRSHPLWEAYVIEGLDNIEGLPKGSFALFLKMHHAAIDGVSGAEIIGAIHDAEPRAVVAPDSTAPQRWHPDSPPSQTELLARAWLNNLRQPTRLAQTLGSLIPAAKRIRDGLRENRFHSIRERVNTRFNGRIGPHRVVNARFFPLGHVKTIKDLVPGATVNDVMVTIVAGALRRYLKSKGELPPVSLVAGAPINVRTRAEAGSGGNLVSMMTLSIYTDIADPLER
;
A
#
# COMPACT_ATOMS: atom_id res chain seq x y z
N SER A 1 -19.62 7.11 19.88
CA SER A 1 -18.27 7.59 19.64
C SER A 1 -17.49 7.47 20.94
N THR A 2 -16.27 6.90 20.88
CA THR A 2 -15.34 6.80 22.01
C THR A 2 -14.58 8.11 22.26
N ALA A 3 -14.77 9.10 21.38
CA ALA A 3 -14.13 10.41 21.52
C ALA A 3 -14.75 11.24 22.66
N PRO A 4 -13.96 11.97 23.44
CA PRO A 4 -14.48 12.92 24.42
C PRO A 4 -15.45 13.92 23.76
N GLY A 5 -16.68 14.02 24.27
CA GLY A 5 -17.72 14.87 23.69
C GLY A 5 -18.34 14.33 22.39
N GLY A 6 -18.09 13.06 22.03
CA GLY A 6 -18.74 12.39 20.90
C GLY A 6 -18.25 12.82 19.49
N ARG A 7 -17.24 13.69 19.40
CA ARG A 7 -16.69 14.20 18.14
C ARG A 7 -15.17 14.27 18.18
N VAL A 8 -14.54 13.92 17.08
CA VAL A 8 -13.10 14.19 16.82
C VAL A 8 -13.02 15.46 15.99
N ARG A 9 -12.26 16.45 16.45
CA ARG A 9 -12.06 17.69 15.69
C ARG A 9 -10.89 17.52 14.73
N PHE A 10 -10.95 18.12 13.56
CA PHE A 10 -9.86 18.10 12.59
C PHE A 10 -8.51 18.55 13.20
N LYS A 11 -8.53 19.57 14.07
CA LYS A 11 -7.34 20.02 14.78
C LYS A 11 -6.70 18.94 15.68
N ASP A 12 -7.50 18.04 16.23
CA ASP A 12 -6.98 16.95 17.05
C ASP A 12 -6.27 15.90 16.18
N ILE A 13 -6.78 15.70 14.97
CA ILE A 13 -6.14 14.84 13.96
C ILE A 13 -4.82 15.46 13.47
N LEU A 14 -4.78 16.77 13.20
CA LEU A 14 -3.54 17.46 12.85
C LEU A 14 -2.48 17.31 13.95
N ARG A 15 -2.84 17.53 15.21
CA ARG A 15 -1.92 17.33 16.35
C ARG A 15 -1.44 15.88 16.45
N LEU A 16 -2.32 14.92 16.18
CA LEU A 16 -1.93 13.50 16.16
C LEU A 16 -0.86 13.24 15.12
N PHE A 17 -1.04 13.73 13.89
CA PHE A 17 -0.02 13.62 12.85
C PHE A 17 1.28 14.34 13.26
N GLU A 18 1.20 15.58 13.69
CA GLU A 18 2.35 16.39 14.11
C GLU A 18 3.20 15.67 15.15
N ASN A 19 2.56 15.09 16.16
CA ASN A 19 3.22 14.35 17.23
C ASN A 19 3.83 13.01 16.78
N ARG A 20 3.47 12.50 15.59
CA ARG A 20 3.85 11.17 15.12
C ARG A 20 4.66 11.15 13.82
N LEU A 21 4.84 12.29 13.17
CA LEU A 21 5.64 12.37 11.93
C LEU A 21 7.06 11.85 12.10
N HIS A 22 7.65 11.98 13.31
CA HIS A 22 8.99 11.50 13.61
C HIS A 22 9.12 9.99 13.64
N LEU A 23 8.01 9.26 13.80
CA LEU A 23 7.99 7.78 13.84
C LEU A 23 8.26 7.14 12.47
N ALA A 24 8.06 7.88 11.37
CA ALA A 24 8.34 7.39 10.04
C ALA A 24 9.02 8.48 9.18
N PRO A 25 10.31 8.34 8.86
CA PRO A 25 11.07 9.34 8.10
C PRO A 25 10.44 9.71 6.76
N ILE A 26 9.67 8.78 6.17
CA ILE A 26 9.03 8.97 4.88
C ILE A 26 8.01 10.12 4.87
N PHE A 27 7.44 10.46 6.02
CA PHE A 27 6.51 11.59 6.12
C PHE A 27 7.16 12.93 5.82
N ARG A 28 8.49 13.03 5.97
CA ARG A 28 9.24 14.28 5.78
C ARG A 28 10.22 14.24 4.62
N ARG A 29 10.30 13.12 3.86
CA ARG A 29 11.22 12.95 2.75
C ARG A 29 10.53 13.12 1.41
N ARG A 30 11.17 13.89 0.52
CA ARG A 30 10.78 14.03 -0.89
C ARG A 30 11.83 13.43 -1.80
N LEU A 31 11.47 13.20 -3.06
CA LEU A 31 12.41 12.73 -4.07
C LEU A 31 13.11 13.91 -4.74
N VAL A 32 14.43 13.78 -4.93
CA VAL A 32 15.21 14.68 -5.77
C VAL A 32 15.75 13.88 -6.93
N GLU A 33 15.43 14.32 -8.14
CA GLU A 33 15.88 13.67 -9.37
C GLU A 33 17.34 14.07 -9.67
N VAL A 34 18.10 13.08 -10.14
CA VAL A 34 19.47 13.30 -10.59
C VAL A 34 19.42 13.95 -11.97
N PRO A 35 20.22 15.02 -12.23
CA PRO A 35 20.26 15.65 -13.53
C PRO A 35 20.49 14.65 -14.66
N PHE A 36 19.82 14.87 -15.78
CA PHE A 36 19.86 14.01 -16.98
C PHE A 36 19.41 12.56 -16.77
N GLY A 37 18.83 12.22 -15.61
CA GLY A 37 18.41 10.84 -15.30
C GLY A 37 19.58 9.85 -15.21
N LEU A 38 20.77 10.32 -14.84
CA LEU A 38 22.01 9.52 -14.80
C LEU A 38 22.05 8.51 -13.64
N ASP A 39 21.14 8.65 -12.67
CA ASP A 39 21.01 7.72 -11.54
C ASP A 39 19.57 7.74 -11.02
N TYR A 40 19.24 6.85 -10.07
CA TYR A 40 17.97 6.84 -9.38
C TYR A 40 17.78 8.09 -8.52
N PRO A 41 16.53 8.57 -8.34
CA PRO A 41 16.24 9.68 -7.43
C PRO A 41 16.69 9.38 -6.00
N TYR A 42 17.05 10.43 -5.29
CA TYR A 42 17.45 10.36 -3.88
C TYR A 42 16.30 10.84 -2.97
N TRP A 43 16.14 10.18 -1.83
CA TRP A 43 15.29 10.66 -0.77
C TRP A 43 16.04 11.71 0.06
N VAL A 44 15.48 12.91 0.13
CA VAL A 44 16.03 14.01 0.93
C VAL A 44 14.94 14.54 1.86
N GLU A 45 15.33 15.11 2.99
CA GLU A 45 14.39 15.77 3.88
C GLU A 45 13.85 17.05 3.23
N ALA A 46 12.53 17.29 3.37
CA ALA A 46 11.91 18.48 2.82
C ALA A 46 12.17 19.66 3.77
N GLU A 47 12.80 20.72 3.28
CA GLU A 47 13.10 21.92 4.07
C GLU A 47 11.82 22.66 4.47
N ASP A 48 10.87 22.78 3.53
CA ASP A 48 9.60 23.49 3.67
C ASP A 48 8.45 22.48 3.86
N PHE A 49 8.48 21.74 4.98
CA PHE A 49 7.41 20.80 5.27
C PHE A 49 6.19 21.50 5.88
N ASP A 50 5.08 21.47 5.17
CA ASP A 50 3.77 21.95 5.62
C ASP A 50 2.81 20.80 5.87
N LEU A 51 2.43 20.59 7.12
CA LEU A 51 1.49 19.53 7.49
C LEU A 51 0.09 19.75 6.91
N GLU A 52 -0.38 20.99 6.80
CA GLU A 52 -1.72 21.30 6.27
C GLU A 52 -1.78 21.12 4.75
N PHE A 53 -0.65 21.18 4.05
CA PHE A 53 -0.56 20.74 2.67
C PHE A 53 -0.87 19.24 2.54
N HIS A 54 -0.40 18.44 3.48
CA HIS A 54 -0.51 16.99 3.45
C HIS A 54 -1.80 16.47 4.06
N VAL A 55 -2.28 17.05 5.16
CA VAL A 55 -3.50 16.61 5.86
C VAL A 55 -4.62 17.59 5.60
N ARG A 56 -5.59 17.16 4.82
CA ARG A 56 -6.68 18.00 4.33
C ARG A 56 -8.02 17.58 4.88
N HIS A 57 -8.90 18.55 5.08
CA HIS A 57 -10.26 18.35 5.57
C HIS A 57 -11.27 18.60 4.46
N ILE A 58 -12.17 17.65 4.25
CA ILE A 58 -13.24 17.75 3.27
C ILE A 58 -14.53 17.18 3.84
N ALA A 59 -15.67 17.66 3.34
CA ALA A 59 -16.97 17.12 3.69
C ALA A 59 -17.67 16.57 2.44
N LEU A 60 -18.41 15.48 2.60
CA LEU A 60 -19.27 14.96 1.55
C LEU A 60 -20.47 15.89 1.36
N PRO A 61 -20.96 16.08 0.11
CA PRO A 61 -22.23 16.70 -0.13
C PRO A 61 -23.38 15.84 0.42
N GLN A 62 -24.51 16.45 0.72
CA GLN A 62 -25.70 15.70 1.10
C GLN A 62 -26.17 14.80 -0.07
N PRO A 63 -26.64 13.59 0.22
CA PRO A 63 -26.97 13.01 1.54
C PRO A 63 -25.79 12.38 2.30
N GLY A 64 -24.55 12.36 1.82
CA GLY A 64 -23.40 11.78 2.52
C GLY A 64 -23.48 10.25 2.60
N ASP A 65 -23.80 9.61 1.49
CA ASP A 65 -23.97 8.17 1.38
C ASP A 65 -22.65 7.46 0.93
N TRP A 66 -22.70 6.13 0.94
CA TRP A 66 -21.58 5.28 0.52
C TRP A 66 -21.11 5.56 -0.92
N ARG A 67 -22.04 5.83 -1.83
CA ARG A 67 -21.73 6.13 -3.23
C ARG A 67 -20.93 7.42 -3.36
N GLN A 68 -21.31 8.46 -2.62
CA GLN A 68 -20.60 9.74 -2.62
C GLN A 68 -19.21 9.61 -2.03
N LEU A 69 -19.05 8.84 -0.95
CA LEU A 69 -17.72 8.52 -0.40
C LEU A 69 -16.85 7.83 -1.45
N CYS A 70 -17.36 6.79 -2.11
CA CYS A 70 -16.61 6.07 -3.17
C CYS A 70 -16.23 6.98 -4.34
N ILE A 71 -17.10 7.87 -4.79
CA ILE A 71 -16.81 8.85 -5.84
C ILE A 71 -15.71 9.80 -5.38
N GLN A 72 -15.79 10.31 -4.17
CA GLN A 72 -14.79 11.24 -3.64
C GLN A 72 -13.42 10.58 -3.51
N VAL A 73 -13.35 9.38 -2.95
CA VAL A 73 -12.11 8.60 -2.84
C VAL A 73 -11.54 8.31 -4.23
N ALA A 74 -12.36 7.92 -5.20
CA ALA A 74 -11.90 7.68 -6.57
C ALA A 74 -11.28 8.93 -7.21
N ARG A 75 -11.88 10.11 -7.01
CA ARG A 75 -11.36 11.41 -7.50
C ARG A 75 -10.03 11.77 -6.84
N LEU A 76 -9.90 11.58 -5.52
CA LEU A 76 -8.68 11.84 -4.78
C LEU A 76 -7.56 10.86 -5.21
N HIS A 77 -7.90 9.59 -5.36
CA HIS A 77 -6.95 8.56 -5.79
C HIS A 77 -6.44 8.78 -7.21
N ALA A 78 -7.27 9.29 -8.11
CA ALA A 78 -6.90 9.56 -9.50
C ALA A 78 -5.92 10.73 -9.67
N ARG A 79 -5.82 11.64 -8.71
CA ARG A 79 -4.87 12.75 -8.75
C ARG A 79 -3.44 12.25 -8.57
N ILE A 80 -2.50 12.86 -9.26
CA ILE A 80 -1.07 12.58 -9.10
C ILE A 80 -0.59 13.31 -7.83
N LEU A 81 0.29 12.64 -7.06
CA LEU A 81 0.99 13.28 -5.93
C LEU A 81 2.01 14.29 -6.47
N ASP A 82 2.11 15.44 -5.81
CA ASP A 82 3.13 16.43 -6.15
C ASP A 82 4.51 15.92 -5.72
N ARG A 83 5.41 15.75 -6.70
CA ARG A 83 6.76 15.20 -6.46
C ARG A 83 7.72 16.20 -5.86
N SER A 84 7.36 17.48 -5.79
CA SER A 84 8.15 18.49 -5.07
C SER A 84 8.01 18.39 -3.55
N HIS A 85 7.02 17.66 -3.06
CA HIS A 85 6.71 17.44 -1.66
C HIS A 85 6.92 15.96 -1.26
N PRO A 86 6.91 15.63 0.03
CA PRO A 86 6.81 14.24 0.51
C PRO A 86 5.61 13.52 -0.15
N LEU A 87 5.84 12.28 -0.58
CA LEU A 87 4.93 11.58 -1.50
C LEU A 87 3.75 10.92 -0.78
N TRP A 88 3.01 11.71 0.00
CA TRP A 88 1.80 11.28 0.69
C TRP A 88 0.79 12.40 0.86
N GLU A 89 -0.48 12.06 0.97
CA GLU A 89 -1.59 12.95 1.31
C GLU A 89 -2.58 12.18 2.20
N ALA A 90 -3.15 12.85 3.18
CA ALA A 90 -4.22 12.36 4.04
C ALA A 90 -5.45 13.26 3.91
N TYR A 91 -6.62 12.67 3.82
CA TYR A 91 -7.88 13.39 3.75
C TYR A 91 -8.80 12.92 4.86
N VAL A 92 -9.19 13.84 5.72
CA VAL A 92 -10.24 13.62 6.71
C VAL A 92 -11.56 13.98 6.03
N ILE A 93 -12.40 12.97 5.81
CA ILE A 93 -13.66 13.10 5.07
C ILE A 93 -14.80 13.01 6.07
N GLU A 94 -15.53 14.08 6.27
CA GLU A 94 -16.71 14.16 7.13
C GLU A 94 -18.02 14.06 6.32
N GLY A 95 -19.18 14.03 7.03
CA GLY A 95 -20.49 13.96 6.41
C GLY A 95 -20.91 12.55 5.99
N LEU A 96 -20.51 11.54 6.75
CA LEU A 96 -20.80 10.11 6.52
C LEU A 96 -22.10 9.65 7.20
N ASP A 97 -23.04 10.57 7.48
CA ASP A 97 -24.17 10.32 8.38
C ASP A 97 -25.24 9.37 7.80
N ASN A 98 -25.23 9.15 6.48
CA ASN A 98 -26.16 8.26 5.78
C ASN A 98 -25.48 6.98 5.26
N ILE A 99 -24.36 6.58 5.87
CA ILE A 99 -23.74 5.29 5.60
C ILE A 99 -24.23 4.27 6.63
N GLU A 100 -24.88 3.24 6.16
CA GLU A 100 -25.39 2.15 6.99
C GLU A 100 -24.25 1.49 7.78
N GLY A 101 -24.47 1.27 9.08
CA GLY A 101 -23.50 0.65 9.99
C GLY A 101 -22.47 1.62 10.58
N LEU A 102 -22.47 2.91 10.19
CA LEU A 102 -21.62 3.92 10.82
C LEU A 102 -22.42 4.79 11.81
N PRO A 103 -21.85 5.08 12.99
CA PRO A 103 -22.43 6.06 13.91
C PRO A 103 -22.47 7.46 13.28
N LYS A 104 -23.46 8.27 13.65
CA LYS A 104 -23.49 9.69 13.25
C LYS A 104 -22.25 10.43 13.74
N GLY A 105 -21.73 11.36 12.94
CA GLY A 105 -20.49 12.08 13.22
C GLY A 105 -19.23 11.25 12.96
N SER A 106 -19.34 10.12 12.28
CA SER A 106 -18.19 9.37 11.80
C SER A 106 -17.46 10.15 10.70
N PHE A 107 -16.15 9.93 10.60
CA PHE A 107 -15.32 10.41 9.50
C PHE A 107 -14.52 9.27 8.89
N ALA A 108 -14.09 9.43 7.66
CA ALA A 108 -13.13 8.53 7.03
C ALA A 108 -11.75 9.21 6.93
N LEU A 109 -10.70 8.47 7.24
CA LEU A 109 -9.33 8.88 6.95
C LEU A 109 -8.88 8.16 5.68
N PHE A 110 -8.73 8.91 4.59
CA PHE A 110 -8.16 8.41 3.34
C PHE A 110 -6.70 8.81 3.26
N LEU A 111 -5.81 7.82 3.35
CA LEU A 111 -4.37 8.01 3.24
C LEU A 111 -3.91 7.54 1.85
N LYS A 112 -3.18 8.39 1.16
CA LYS A 112 -2.63 8.13 -0.17
C LYS A 112 -1.11 8.29 -0.11
N MET A 113 -0.39 7.27 -0.53
CA MET A 113 1.07 7.24 -0.51
C MET A 113 1.60 6.69 -1.82
N HIS A 114 2.75 7.19 -2.27
CA HIS A 114 3.42 6.65 -3.45
C HIS A 114 4.10 5.32 -3.11
N HIS A 115 3.93 4.33 -3.96
CA HIS A 115 4.45 2.98 -3.70
C HIS A 115 5.99 2.89 -3.65
N ALA A 116 6.71 3.89 -4.20
CA ALA A 116 8.15 3.98 -4.02
C ALA A 116 8.57 4.24 -2.56
N ALA A 117 7.66 4.80 -1.76
CA ALA A 117 7.90 5.16 -0.36
C ALA A 117 7.65 3.99 0.61
N ILE A 118 6.76 3.06 0.24
CA ILE A 118 6.26 2.01 1.13
C ILE A 118 6.02 0.69 0.37
N ASP A 119 6.27 -0.41 1.04
CA ASP A 119 5.72 -1.72 0.68
C ASP A 119 4.55 -2.11 1.62
N GLY A 120 3.99 -3.30 1.43
CA GLY A 120 2.86 -3.75 2.24
C GLY A 120 3.16 -3.82 3.74
N VAL A 121 4.38 -4.14 4.15
CA VAL A 121 4.80 -4.22 5.57
C VAL A 121 5.00 -2.84 6.13
N SER A 122 5.78 -1.99 5.45
CA SER A 122 5.99 -0.58 5.85
C SER A 122 4.69 0.20 5.88
N GLY A 123 3.74 -0.09 4.98
CA GLY A 123 2.41 0.52 5.01
C GLY A 123 1.63 0.19 6.27
N ALA A 124 1.68 -1.06 6.74
CA ALA A 124 1.07 -1.46 8.00
C ALA A 124 1.76 -0.82 9.22
N GLU A 125 3.08 -0.71 9.21
CA GLU A 125 3.86 -0.02 10.25
C GLU A 125 3.48 1.47 10.32
N ILE A 126 3.34 2.15 9.18
CA ILE A 126 2.92 3.56 9.11
C ILE A 126 1.50 3.73 9.64
N ILE A 127 0.56 2.85 9.25
CA ILE A 127 -0.79 2.88 9.81
C ILE A 127 -0.74 2.65 11.31
N GLY A 128 0.06 1.70 11.80
CA GLY A 128 0.29 1.47 13.23
C GLY A 128 0.89 2.70 13.94
N ALA A 129 1.78 3.44 13.27
CA ALA A 129 2.39 4.64 13.84
C ALA A 129 1.38 5.78 14.06
N ILE A 130 0.37 5.92 13.19
CA ILE A 130 -0.67 6.97 13.30
C ILE A 130 -1.95 6.52 14.03
N HIS A 131 -2.02 5.26 14.50
CA HIS A 131 -3.16 4.74 15.23
C HIS A 131 -2.73 4.12 16.56
N ASP A 132 -3.59 4.18 17.57
CA ASP A 132 -3.43 3.45 18.81
C ASP A 132 -4.21 2.14 18.75
N ALA A 133 -3.67 1.08 19.37
CA ALA A 133 -4.34 -0.21 19.46
C ALA A 133 -5.58 -0.17 20.39
N GLU A 134 -5.59 0.77 21.33
CA GLU A 134 -6.67 0.98 22.30
C GLU A 134 -7.19 2.41 22.25
N PRO A 135 -8.49 2.62 22.48
CA PRO A 135 -9.04 3.97 22.61
C PRO A 135 -8.49 4.60 23.88
N ARG A 136 -7.50 5.44 23.75
CA ARG A 136 -6.94 6.24 24.86
C ARG A 136 -7.56 7.63 24.83
N ALA A 137 -7.81 8.20 26.02
CA ALA A 137 -7.98 9.64 26.13
C ALA A 137 -6.73 10.32 25.58
N VAL A 138 -6.89 11.41 24.81
CA VAL A 138 -5.78 12.18 24.25
C VAL A 138 -4.75 12.40 25.35
N VAL A 139 -3.65 11.69 25.29
CA VAL A 139 -2.52 11.93 26.19
C VAL A 139 -2.04 13.33 25.86
N ALA A 140 -1.95 14.18 26.89
CA ALA A 140 -1.28 15.44 26.78
C ALA A 140 0.07 15.24 26.06
N PRO A 141 0.54 16.19 25.24
CA PRO A 141 1.77 16.03 24.50
C PRO A 141 2.83 15.51 25.45
N ASP A 142 3.41 14.37 25.08
CA ASP A 142 4.52 13.77 25.79
C ASP A 142 5.52 14.92 25.99
N SER A 143 5.97 15.15 27.21
CA SER A 143 6.79 16.30 27.62
C SER A 143 8.18 16.36 26.96
N THR A 144 8.49 15.45 26.09
CA THR A 144 9.51 15.61 25.07
C THR A 144 8.96 16.60 24.04
N ALA A 145 9.26 17.89 24.26
CA ALA A 145 9.03 18.95 23.27
C ALA A 145 9.36 18.39 21.88
N PRO A 146 8.48 18.60 20.87
CA PRO A 146 8.76 18.10 19.53
C PRO A 146 10.18 18.54 19.18
N GLN A 147 11.05 17.55 19.04
CA GLN A 147 12.46 17.80 18.75
C GLN A 147 12.45 18.69 17.50
N ARG A 148 12.94 19.94 17.63
CA ARG A 148 12.94 20.89 16.52
C ARG A 148 13.58 20.16 15.35
N TRP A 149 12.76 19.82 14.39
CA TRP A 149 13.23 19.15 13.20
C TRP A 149 14.07 20.15 12.40
N HIS A 150 15.32 19.79 12.17
CA HIS A 150 16.26 20.53 11.34
C HIS A 150 16.60 19.63 10.16
N PRO A 151 16.05 19.91 8.98
CA PRO A 151 16.36 19.12 7.79
C PRO A 151 17.83 19.30 7.39
N ASP A 152 18.43 18.22 6.91
CA ASP A 152 19.72 18.30 6.23
C ASP A 152 19.56 19.09 4.94
N SER A 153 20.54 19.92 4.63
CA SER A 153 20.55 20.65 3.35
C SER A 153 20.51 19.66 2.17
N PRO A 154 19.65 19.87 1.19
CA PRO A 154 19.56 18.99 0.04
C PRO A 154 20.90 19.00 -0.74
N PRO A 155 21.32 17.85 -1.29
CA PRO A 155 22.55 17.77 -2.06
C PRO A 155 22.48 18.69 -3.28
N SER A 156 23.57 19.38 -3.57
CA SER A 156 23.68 20.23 -4.75
C SER A 156 23.61 19.38 -6.04
N GLN A 157 23.27 20.02 -7.16
CA GLN A 157 23.22 19.35 -8.46
C GLN A 157 24.60 18.74 -8.86
N THR A 158 25.68 19.43 -8.53
CA THR A 158 27.05 18.95 -8.77
C THR A 158 27.37 17.72 -7.92
N GLU A 159 26.95 17.71 -6.67
CA GLU A 159 27.09 16.55 -5.79
C GLU A 159 26.30 15.34 -6.30
N LEU A 160 25.04 15.55 -6.75
CA LEU A 160 24.22 14.49 -7.34
C LEU A 160 24.87 13.90 -8.59
N LEU A 161 25.44 14.75 -9.44
CA LEU A 161 26.18 14.29 -10.63
C LEU A 161 27.44 13.50 -10.26
N ALA A 162 28.22 13.96 -9.28
CA ALA A 162 29.39 13.23 -8.80
C ALA A 162 29.03 11.86 -8.22
N ARG A 163 27.96 11.79 -7.42
CA ARG A 163 27.44 10.53 -6.89
C ARG A 163 26.97 9.59 -8.00
N ALA A 164 26.24 10.11 -8.99
CA ALA A 164 25.78 9.35 -10.14
C ALA A 164 26.96 8.77 -10.95
N TRP A 165 27.98 9.58 -11.19
CA TRP A 165 29.17 9.14 -11.89
C TRP A 165 29.90 8.01 -11.15
N LEU A 166 30.12 8.15 -9.83
CA LEU A 166 30.69 7.10 -8.98
C LEU A 166 29.84 5.82 -8.97
N ASN A 167 28.51 5.94 -8.89
CA ASN A 167 27.63 4.80 -8.92
C ASN A 167 27.70 4.07 -10.26
N ASN A 168 27.70 4.80 -11.36
CA ASN A 168 27.82 4.23 -12.72
C ASN A 168 29.15 3.51 -12.93
N LEU A 169 30.23 4.03 -12.40
CA LEU A 169 31.56 3.34 -12.44
C LEU A 169 31.52 1.99 -11.66
N ARG A 170 30.71 1.89 -10.62
CA ARG A 170 30.57 0.67 -9.82
C ARG A 170 29.53 -0.32 -10.37
N GLN A 171 28.71 0.07 -11.35
CA GLN A 171 27.68 -0.79 -11.92
C GLN A 171 28.20 -2.09 -12.54
N PRO A 172 29.32 -2.11 -13.30
CA PRO A 172 29.82 -3.36 -13.87
C PRO A 172 30.16 -4.42 -12.81
N THR A 173 30.76 -4.00 -11.68
CA THR A 173 31.10 -4.93 -10.60
C THR A 173 29.85 -5.44 -9.87
N ARG A 174 28.86 -4.60 -9.64
CA ARG A 174 27.55 -4.97 -9.09
C ARG A 174 26.81 -5.94 -10.02
N LEU A 175 26.84 -5.67 -11.34
CA LEU A 175 26.24 -6.56 -12.33
C LEU A 175 26.91 -7.93 -12.33
N ALA A 176 28.23 -8.01 -12.27
CA ALA A 176 28.98 -9.27 -12.19
C ALA A 176 28.64 -10.05 -10.90
N GLN A 177 28.53 -9.37 -9.76
CA GLN A 177 28.10 -9.98 -8.49
C GLN A 177 26.67 -10.51 -8.58
N THR A 178 25.75 -9.73 -9.16
CA THR A 178 24.35 -10.12 -9.36
C THR A 178 24.24 -11.33 -10.28
N LEU A 179 24.94 -11.33 -11.41
CA LEU A 179 24.99 -12.48 -12.33
C LEU A 179 25.57 -13.72 -11.66
N GLY A 180 26.63 -13.57 -10.86
CA GLY A 180 27.20 -14.65 -10.07
C GLY A 180 26.19 -15.24 -9.07
N SER A 181 25.41 -14.42 -8.42
CA SER A 181 24.37 -14.87 -7.48
C SER A 181 23.15 -15.53 -8.14
N LEU A 182 22.91 -15.25 -9.44
CA LEU A 182 21.83 -15.87 -10.20
C LEU A 182 22.13 -17.32 -10.62
N ILE A 183 23.40 -17.70 -10.73
CA ILE A 183 23.80 -19.06 -11.15
C ILE A 183 23.22 -20.15 -10.22
N PRO A 184 23.34 -20.06 -8.90
CA PRO A 184 22.74 -21.04 -7.97
C PRO A 184 21.20 -21.02 -8.02
N ALA A 185 20.60 -19.84 -8.24
CA ALA A 185 19.14 -19.71 -8.36
C ALA A 185 18.63 -20.37 -9.65
N ALA A 186 19.31 -20.13 -10.77
CA ALA A 186 18.98 -20.74 -12.06
C ALA A 186 19.08 -22.28 -11.99
N LYS A 187 20.12 -22.80 -11.30
CA LYS A 187 20.26 -24.24 -11.05
C LYS A 187 19.09 -24.79 -10.26
N ARG A 188 18.71 -24.14 -9.15
CA ARG A 188 17.55 -24.55 -8.32
C ARG A 188 16.24 -24.54 -9.09
N ILE A 189 16.00 -23.51 -9.90
CA ILE A 189 14.82 -23.42 -10.76
C ILE A 189 14.82 -24.56 -11.79
N ARG A 190 15.93 -24.78 -12.47
CA ARG A 190 16.06 -25.87 -13.44
C ARG A 190 15.82 -27.24 -12.80
N ASP A 191 16.39 -27.47 -11.64
CA ASP A 191 16.24 -28.75 -10.94
C ASP A 191 14.80 -28.92 -10.43
N GLY A 192 14.17 -27.86 -9.92
CA GLY A 192 12.75 -27.86 -9.54
C GLY A 192 11.77 -28.07 -10.72
N LEU A 193 12.11 -27.55 -11.90
CA LEU A 193 11.34 -27.81 -13.13
C LEU A 193 11.49 -29.25 -13.60
N ARG A 194 12.70 -29.87 -13.48
CA ARG A 194 12.94 -31.28 -13.81
C ARG A 194 12.19 -32.23 -12.88
N GLU A 195 12.06 -31.85 -11.61
CA GLU A 195 11.38 -32.63 -10.56
C GLU A 195 9.87 -32.37 -10.48
N ASN A 196 9.29 -31.63 -11.45
CA ASN A 196 7.89 -31.20 -11.43
C ASN A 196 7.44 -30.49 -10.14
N ARG A 197 8.38 -29.95 -9.38
CA ARG A 197 8.06 -29.18 -8.15
C ARG A 197 7.42 -27.82 -8.47
N PHE A 198 7.69 -27.28 -9.65
CA PHE A 198 7.08 -26.03 -10.12
C PHE A 198 6.09 -26.34 -11.23
N HIS A 199 4.84 -26.05 -10.99
CA HIS A 199 3.85 -26.04 -12.07
C HIS A 199 4.21 -24.90 -13.02
N SER A 200 4.60 -25.24 -14.23
CA SER A 200 4.83 -24.24 -15.27
C SER A 200 3.51 -23.53 -15.54
N ILE A 201 3.45 -22.23 -15.26
CA ILE A 201 2.35 -21.36 -15.72
C ILE A 201 2.53 -21.20 -17.24
N ARG A 202 2.22 -22.25 -17.98
CA ARG A 202 2.42 -22.32 -19.44
C ARG A 202 1.43 -21.45 -20.21
N GLU A 203 0.28 -21.15 -19.66
CA GLU A 203 -0.75 -20.36 -20.33
C GLU A 203 -0.91 -19.00 -19.66
N ARG A 204 -0.42 -17.95 -20.31
CA ARG A 204 -0.77 -16.59 -19.95
C ARG A 204 -2.21 -16.34 -20.34
N VAL A 205 -3.07 -16.33 -19.34
CA VAL A 205 -4.46 -15.94 -19.53
C VAL A 205 -4.52 -14.44 -19.72
N ASN A 206 -4.93 -14.01 -20.91
CA ASN A 206 -5.18 -12.59 -21.18
C ASN A 206 -6.66 -12.30 -20.95
N THR A 207 -6.94 -11.36 -20.05
CA THR A 207 -8.29 -10.90 -19.72
C THR A 207 -8.35 -9.38 -19.82
N ARG A 208 -9.56 -8.79 -19.68
CA ARG A 208 -9.72 -7.34 -19.61
C ARG A 208 -8.89 -6.68 -18.48
N PHE A 209 -8.45 -7.42 -17.47
CA PHE A 209 -7.61 -6.91 -16.39
C PHE A 209 -6.16 -6.65 -16.82
N ASN A 210 -5.74 -7.23 -17.96
CA ASN A 210 -4.39 -7.05 -18.52
C ASN A 210 -4.32 -5.89 -19.54
N GLY A 211 -5.43 -5.19 -19.75
CA GLY A 211 -5.50 -4.08 -20.70
C GLY A 211 -4.79 -2.80 -20.21
N ARG A 212 -4.71 -1.80 -21.10
CA ARG A 212 -4.20 -0.47 -20.74
C ARG A 212 -5.07 0.16 -19.65
N ILE A 213 -4.42 0.68 -18.62
CA ILE A 213 -5.08 1.37 -17.51
C ILE A 213 -5.20 2.85 -17.85
N GLY A 214 -6.42 3.40 -17.85
CA GLY A 214 -6.67 4.82 -17.99
C GLY A 214 -6.41 5.60 -16.68
N PRO A 215 -6.54 6.94 -16.69
CA PRO A 215 -6.38 7.75 -15.48
C PRO A 215 -7.56 7.66 -14.52
N HIS A 216 -8.71 7.20 -15.00
CA HIS A 216 -9.94 7.12 -14.21
C HIS A 216 -9.87 5.98 -13.19
N ARG A 217 -10.48 6.22 -12.04
CA ARG A 217 -10.60 5.22 -10.96
C ARG A 217 -12.05 5.06 -10.55
N VAL A 218 -12.39 3.85 -10.15
CA VAL A 218 -13.66 3.51 -9.51
C VAL A 218 -13.31 2.78 -8.22
N VAL A 219 -13.98 3.15 -7.15
CA VAL A 219 -13.76 2.57 -5.83
C VAL A 219 -15.08 2.05 -5.31
N ASN A 220 -15.05 0.87 -4.72
CA ASN A 220 -16.14 0.32 -3.93
C ASN A 220 -15.55 -0.63 -2.87
N ALA A 221 -16.27 -0.88 -1.79
CA ALA A 221 -15.87 -1.82 -0.76
C ALA A 221 -17.08 -2.54 -0.17
N ARG A 222 -16.82 -3.65 0.52
CA ARG A 222 -17.81 -4.41 1.26
C ARG A 222 -17.23 -4.81 2.61
N PHE A 223 -18.07 -4.81 3.62
CA PHE A 223 -17.71 -5.27 4.95
C PHE A 223 -18.14 -6.73 5.12
N PHE A 224 -17.25 -7.52 5.67
CA PHE A 224 -17.52 -8.91 6.04
C PHE A 224 -17.25 -9.06 7.54
N PRO A 225 -18.25 -9.51 8.34
CA PRO A 225 -18.00 -9.76 9.75
C PRO A 225 -16.89 -10.81 9.93
N LEU A 226 -15.88 -10.47 10.72
CA LEU A 226 -14.72 -11.35 10.92
C LEU A 226 -15.14 -12.72 11.51
N GLY A 227 -16.21 -12.74 12.33
CA GLY A 227 -16.77 -13.99 12.85
C GLY A 227 -17.22 -14.94 11.73
N HIS A 228 -17.90 -14.43 10.70
CA HIS A 228 -18.32 -15.24 9.55
C HIS A 228 -17.11 -15.77 8.76
N VAL A 229 -16.09 -14.93 8.57
CA VAL A 229 -14.84 -15.34 7.90
C VAL A 229 -14.16 -16.47 8.67
N LYS A 230 -14.09 -16.36 10.00
CA LYS A 230 -13.54 -17.42 10.88
C LYS A 230 -14.34 -18.70 10.80
N THR A 231 -15.70 -18.63 10.84
CA THR A 231 -16.55 -19.81 10.68
C THR A 231 -16.31 -20.51 9.34
N ILE A 232 -16.19 -19.76 8.25
CA ILE A 232 -15.89 -20.34 6.93
C ILE A 232 -14.50 -21.01 6.93
N LYS A 233 -13.50 -20.33 7.49
CA LYS A 233 -12.14 -20.88 7.62
C LYS A 233 -12.12 -22.24 8.33
N ASP A 234 -12.92 -22.38 9.38
CA ASP A 234 -12.97 -23.59 10.20
C ASP A 234 -13.63 -24.80 9.50
N LEU A 235 -14.28 -24.59 8.33
CA LEU A 235 -14.80 -25.68 7.48
C LEU A 235 -13.68 -26.49 6.81
N VAL A 236 -12.49 -25.90 6.63
CA VAL A 236 -11.38 -26.54 5.95
C VAL A 236 -10.18 -26.64 6.92
N PRO A 237 -9.75 -27.84 7.33
CA PRO A 237 -8.61 -27.99 8.22
C PRO A 237 -7.34 -27.31 7.68
N GLY A 238 -6.72 -26.48 8.51
CA GLY A 238 -5.49 -25.74 8.16
C GLY A 238 -5.69 -24.47 7.35
N ALA A 239 -6.93 -24.14 6.93
CA ALA A 239 -7.20 -22.90 6.23
C ALA A 239 -6.99 -21.66 7.12
N THR A 240 -6.58 -20.58 6.48
CA THR A 240 -6.34 -19.28 7.14
C THR A 240 -7.42 -18.26 6.74
N VAL A 241 -7.49 -17.15 7.47
CA VAL A 241 -8.33 -16.00 7.08
C VAL A 241 -7.96 -15.51 5.67
N ASN A 242 -6.67 -15.52 5.35
CA ASN A 242 -6.19 -15.12 4.02
C ASN A 242 -6.75 -16.01 2.90
N ASP A 243 -6.82 -17.31 3.11
CA ASP A 243 -7.37 -18.25 2.11
C ASP A 243 -8.84 -17.97 1.83
N VAL A 244 -9.63 -17.67 2.87
CA VAL A 244 -11.03 -17.25 2.69
C VAL A 244 -11.12 -15.95 1.90
N MET A 245 -10.27 -14.97 2.18
CA MET A 245 -10.25 -13.69 1.46
C MET A 245 -9.87 -13.87 -0.01
N VAL A 246 -8.87 -14.70 -0.31
CA VAL A 246 -8.47 -15.04 -1.67
C VAL A 246 -9.61 -15.76 -2.41
N THR A 247 -10.30 -16.68 -1.75
CA THR A 247 -11.47 -17.40 -2.30
C THR A 247 -12.63 -16.44 -2.61
N ILE A 248 -12.90 -15.47 -1.75
CA ILE A 248 -13.91 -14.43 -2.00
C ILE A 248 -13.55 -13.61 -3.25
N VAL A 249 -12.30 -13.17 -3.37
CA VAL A 249 -11.81 -12.42 -4.54
C VAL A 249 -11.89 -13.28 -5.81
N ALA A 250 -11.43 -14.52 -5.76
CA ALA A 250 -11.47 -15.45 -6.88
C ALA A 250 -12.91 -15.71 -7.35
N GLY A 251 -13.84 -15.89 -6.41
CA GLY A 251 -15.27 -16.06 -6.69
C GLY A 251 -15.91 -14.82 -7.33
N ALA A 252 -15.53 -13.63 -6.87
CA ALA A 252 -16.00 -12.36 -7.43
C ALA A 252 -15.49 -12.19 -8.87
N LEU A 253 -14.21 -12.42 -9.12
CA LEU A 253 -13.60 -12.35 -10.44
C LEU A 253 -14.22 -13.37 -11.39
N ARG A 254 -14.43 -14.63 -10.95
CA ARG A 254 -15.12 -15.65 -11.72
C ARG A 254 -16.53 -15.20 -12.13
N ARG A 255 -17.34 -14.73 -11.18
CA ARG A 255 -18.70 -14.25 -11.47
C ARG A 255 -18.70 -13.09 -12.46
N TYR A 256 -17.80 -12.15 -12.27
CA TYR A 256 -17.66 -11.00 -13.14
C TYR A 256 -17.30 -11.39 -14.57
N LEU A 257 -16.26 -12.19 -14.76
CA LEU A 257 -15.83 -12.65 -16.08
C LEU A 257 -16.90 -13.54 -16.75
N LYS A 258 -17.57 -14.41 -15.99
CA LYS A 258 -18.69 -15.19 -16.48
C LYS A 258 -19.85 -14.32 -16.96
N SER A 259 -20.18 -13.25 -16.25
CA SER A 259 -21.23 -12.30 -16.65
C SER A 259 -20.90 -11.52 -17.94
N LYS A 260 -19.63 -11.50 -18.33
CA LYS A 260 -19.13 -10.88 -19.56
C LYS A 260 -18.86 -11.87 -20.68
N GLY A 261 -19.05 -13.16 -20.43
CA GLY A 261 -18.71 -14.21 -21.41
C GLY A 261 -17.19 -14.38 -21.63
N GLU A 262 -16.38 -13.89 -20.67
CA GLU A 262 -14.91 -13.82 -20.80
C GLU A 262 -14.19 -14.72 -19.77
N LEU A 263 -14.90 -15.62 -19.10
CA LEU A 263 -14.25 -16.51 -18.13
C LEU A 263 -13.34 -17.50 -18.86
N PRO A 264 -12.01 -17.47 -18.58
CA PRO A 264 -11.09 -18.42 -19.20
C PRO A 264 -11.35 -19.86 -18.76
N PRO A 265 -11.00 -20.86 -19.56
CA PRO A 265 -11.10 -22.27 -19.19
C PRO A 265 -10.07 -22.69 -18.13
N VAL A 266 -9.05 -21.88 -17.91
CA VAL A 266 -7.99 -22.10 -16.93
C VAL A 266 -8.00 -21.02 -15.85
N SER A 267 -7.38 -21.33 -14.70
CA SER A 267 -7.32 -20.41 -13.56
C SER A 267 -6.64 -19.08 -13.90
N LEU A 268 -7.15 -17.99 -13.33
CA LEU A 268 -6.39 -16.76 -13.22
C LEU A 268 -5.21 -16.95 -12.25
N VAL A 269 -4.16 -16.19 -12.50
CA VAL A 269 -2.95 -16.15 -11.68
C VAL A 269 -2.87 -14.80 -10.97
N ALA A 270 -2.66 -14.83 -9.68
CA ALA A 270 -2.41 -13.64 -8.86
C ALA A 270 -0.92 -13.52 -8.51
N GLY A 271 -0.43 -12.28 -8.46
CA GLY A 271 0.85 -11.98 -7.84
C GLY A 271 0.65 -11.71 -6.35
N ALA A 272 1.35 -12.47 -5.51
CA ALA A 272 1.38 -12.24 -4.07
C ALA A 272 2.75 -11.69 -3.67
N PRO A 273 2.80 -10.49 -3.08
CA PRO A 273 4.05 -9.96 -2.54
C PRO A 273 4.46 -10.75 -1.30
N ILE A 274 5.72 -11.14 -1.26
CA ILE A 274 6.33 -11.79 -0.09
C ILE A 274 7.38 -10.86 0.53
N ASN A 275 7.28 -10.70 1.85
CA ASN A 275 8.30 -9.98 2.59
C ASN A 275 9.61 -10.79 2.61
N VAL A 276 10.69 -10.22 2.10
CA VAL A 276 12.02 -10.84 2.10
C VAL A 276 12.97 -10.21 3.10
N ARG A 277 12.46 -9.32 3.96
CA ARG A 277 13.25 -8.69 5.03
C ARG A 277 13.76 -9.72 6.02
N THR A 278 15.01 -9.57 6.40
CA THR A 278 15.59 -10.27 7.56
C THR A 278 15.11 -9.61 8.85
N ARG A 279 15.29 -10.30 9.99
CA ARG A 279 14.98 -9.72 11.32
C ARG A 279 15.77 -8.46 11.62
N ALA A 280 16.99 -8.33 11.07
CA ALA A 280 17.83 -7.15 11.24
C ALA A 280 17.34 -5.94 10.45
N GLU A 281 16.56 -6.16 9.40
CA GLU A 281 15.98 -5.13 8.53
C GLU A 281 14.54 -4.77 8.90
N ALA A 282 14.00 -5.38 9.96
CA ALA A 282 12.68 -5.05 10.47
C ALA A 282 12.66 -3.59 10.95
N GLY A 283 11.68 -2.80 10.49
CA GLY A 283 11.58 -1.37 10.81
C GLY A 283 12.47 -0.44 9.97
N SER A 284 13.29 -0.96 9.04
CA SER A 284 14.19 -0.12 8.23
C SER A 284 13.47 0.78 7.21
N GLY A 285 12.17 0.59 7.01
CA GLY A 285 11.42 1.29 5.96
C GLY A 285 11.84 0.85 4.54
N GLY A 286 11.24 1.47 3.53
CA GLY A 286 11.56 1.18 2.12
C GLY A 286 10.83 -0.04 1.56
N ASN A 287 11.22 -0.47 0.36
CA ASN A 287 10.51 -1.47 -0.43
C ASN A 287 11.40 -2.71 -0.63
N LEU A 288 11.22 -3.73 0.23
CA LEU A 288 11.95 -5.01 0.19
C LEU A 288 10.96 -6.16 0.02
N VAL A 289 10.49 -6.32 -1.22
CA VAL A 289 9.43 -7.27 -1.59
C VAL A 289 9.90 -8.15 -2.74
N SER A 290 9.65 -9.44 -2.63
CA SER A 290 9.66 -10.36 -3.77
C SER A 290 8.22 -10.67 -4.18
N MET A 291 8.04 -11.21 -5.39
CA MET A 291 6.73 -11.58 -5.92
C MET A 291 6.65 -13.10 -6.12
N MET A 292 5.61 -13.69 -5.57
CA MET A 292 5.23 -15.06 -5.85
C MET A 292 3.96 -15.05 -6.70
N THR A 293 3.87 -15.93 -7.66
CA THR A 293 2.66 -16.15 -8.44
C THR A 293 1.93 -17.39 -7.95
N LEU A 294 0.61 -17.27 -7.80
CA LEU A 294 -0.24 -18.37 -7.39
C LEU A 294 -1.52 -18.43 -8.24
N SER A 295 -1.99 -19.62 -8.51
CA SER A 295 -3.31 -19.82 -9.10
C SER A 295 -4.39 -19.56 -8.07
N ILE A 296 -5.44 -18.84 -8.47
CA ILE A 296 -6.58 -18.52 -7.57
C ILE A 296 -7.83 -19.32 -7.91
N TYR A 297 -7.67 -20.33 -8.76
CA TYR A 297 -8.67 -21.35 -9.09
C TYR A 297 -10.03 -20.81 -9.55
N THR A 298 -10.01 -19.76 -10.36
CA THR A 298 -11.23 -19.14 -10.90
C THR A 298 -11.98 -20.05 -11.88
N ASP A 299 -11.38 -21.10 -12.39
CA ASP A 299 -11.97 -22.16 -13.20
C ASP A 299 -12.85 -23.12 -12.38
N ILE A 300 -12.59 -23.28 -11.09
CA ILE A 300 -13.38 -24.12 -10.18
C ILE A 300 -14.64 -23.39 -9.72
N ALA A 301 -15.80 -24.04 -9.88
CA ALA A 301 -17.10 -23.44 -9.57
C ALA A 301 -17.41 -23.46 -8.08
N ASP A 302 -17.12 -24.56 -7.41
CA ASP A 302 -17.38 -24.75 -6.00
C ASP A 302 -16.41 -23.93 -5.14
N PRO A 303 -16.90 -23.09 -4.21
CA PRO A 303 -16.04 -22.28 -3.36
C PRO A 303 -15.24 -23.08 -2.32
N LEU A 304 -15.66 -24.28 -1.94
CA LEU A 304 -14.92 -25.14 -1.01
C LEU A 304 -13.78 -25.89 -1.70
N GLU A 305 -13.99 -26.26 -2.96
CA GLU A 305 -12.94 -26.90 -3.79
C GLU A 305 -11.91 -25.89 -4.29
N ARG A 306 -12.26 -24.62 -4.39
CA ARG A 306 -11.41 -23.50 -4.80
C ARG A 306 -10.46 -23.08 -3.70
#